data_08dcac43e367292acd2b5a90108b702a
#
_entry.id   08dcac43e367292acd2b5a90108b702a
#
_cell.length_a   1.000
_cell.length_b   1.000
_cell.length_c   1.000
_cell.angle_alpha   90.00
_cell.angle_beta   90.00
_cell.angle_gamma   90.00
#
_symmetry.space_group_name_H-M   'P 1'
#
loop_
_entity.id
_entity.type
_entity.pdbx_description
1 polymer ?
#
loop_
_entity_poly.entity_id
_entity_poly.type
_entity_poly.pdbx_seq_one_letter_code
_entity_poly.pdbx_strand_id
1 'polypeptide(L)'
;MGIDMYLEQSQLQSSSVATMCQSQVEAYQDLQSAIRKFSEDTESLKGDAYDSARSFFASVLLPLSKGGQLYAETFSQVIKKLPEDYQTMVDTKSWREDDLLDKIRQEEQMIAYLYEVNQSFSTLSLDSEKKGE
;
A
#
# COMPACT_ATOMS: atom_id res chain seq x y z
N MET A 1 -18.84 7.30 2.96
CA MET A 1 -17.88 6.18 2.88
C MET A 1 -16.65 6.63 3.65
N GLY A 2 -16.37 6.00 4.79
CA GLY A 2 -15.24 6.37 5.63
C GLY A 2 -13.90 5.91 5.04
N ILE A 3 -12.82 6.54 5.47
CA ILE A 3 -11.45 6.13 5.13
C ILE A 3 -10.94 5.24 6.27
N ASP A 4 -10.62 3.99 5.92
CA ASP A 4 -10.14 3.01 6.87
C ASP A 4 -8.75 2.50 6.45
N MET A 5 -7.83 2.40 7.40
CA MET A 5 -6.52 1.79 7.21
C MET A 5 -6.35 0.58 8.13
N TYR A 6 -6.29 -0.59 7.56
CA TYR A 6 -6.03 -1.86 8.24
C TYR A 6 -4.57 -2.27 8.03
N LEU A 7 -3.70 -1.80 8.89
CA LEU A 7 -2.25 -1.92 8.72
C LEU A 7 -1.77 -3.37 8.61
N GLU A 8 -2.21 -4.25 9.51
CA GLU A 8 -1.82 -5.67 9.48
C GLU A 8 -2.26 -6.37 8.19
N GLN A 9 -3.49 -6.08 7.72
CA GLN A 9 -4.00 -6.65 6.47
C GLN A 9 -3.22 -6.12 5.27
N SER A 10 -2.86 -4.83 5.27
CA SER A 10 -2.04 -4.22 4.23
C SER A 10 -0.64 -4.84 4.16
N GLN A 11 -0.03 -5.16 5.31
CA GLN A 11 1.26 -5.86 5.39
C GLN A 11 1.16 -7.30 4.87
N LEU A 12 0.11 -8.04 5.25
CA LEU A 12 -0.13 -9.39 4.74
C LEU A 12 -0.36 -9.40 3.23
N GLN A 13 -1.14 -8.43 2.72
CA GLN A 13 -1.37 -8.26 1.30
C GLN A 13 -0.06 -7.96 0.56
N SER A 14 0.77 -7.05 1.08
CA SER A 14 2.05 -6.71 0.47
C SER A 14 2.98 -7.92 0.38
N SER A 15 3.01 -8.75 1.41
CA SER A 15 3.80 -9.99 1.44
C SER A 15 3.29 -11.02 0.41
N SER A 16 1.98 -11.21 0.33
CA SER A 16 1.35 -12.12 -0.65
C SER A 16 1.60 -11.65 -2.09
N VAL A 17 1.43 -10.35 -2.36
CA VAL A 17 1.70 -9.76 -3.68
C VAL A 17 3.18 -9.86 -4.04
N ALA A 18 4.09 -9.66 -3.09
CA ALA A 18 5.52 -9.82 -3.34
C ALA A 18 5.87 -11.24 -3.79
N THR A 19 5.30 -12.26 -3.16
CA THR A 19 5.49 -13.66 -3.55
C THR A 19 4.94 -13.93 -4.96
N MET A 20 3.77 -13.42 -5.28
CA MET A 20 3.17 -13.54 -6.63
C MET A 20 4.05 -12.84 -7.68
N CYS A 21 4.51 -11.63 -7.41
CA CYS A 21 5.37 -10.89 -8.32
C CYS A 21 6.72 -11.60 -8.53
N GLN A 22 7.28 -12.20 -7.48
CA GLN A 22 8.51 -12.99 -7.61
C GLN A 22 8.33 -14.16 -8.58
N SER A 23 7.23 -14.91 -8.47
CA SER A 23 6.91 -16.01 -9.40
C SER A 23 6.72 -15.50 -10.83
N GLN A 24 6.13 -14.30 -11.02
CA GLN A 24 6.00 -13.68 -12.34
C GLN A 24 7.36 -13.27 -12.92
N VAL A 25 8.25 -12.71 -12.11
CA VAL A 25 9.63 -12.36 -12.52
C VAL A 25 10.37 -13.60 -13.03
N GLU A 26 10.31 -14.70 -12.28
CA GLU A 26 10.92 -15.97 -12.66
C GLU A 26 10.35 -16.49 -13.99
N ALA A 27 9.01 -16.47 -14.15
CA ALA A 27 8.36 -16.88 -15.39
C ALA A 27 8.77 -15.99 -16.59
N TYR A 28 8.91 -14.69 -16.42
CA TYR A 28 9.43 -13.80 -17.46
C TYR A 28 10.88 -14.07 -17.81
N GLN A 29 11.72 -14.41 -16.85
CA GLN A 29 13.13 -14.80 -17.09
C GLN A 29 13.22 -16.10 -17.89
N ASP A 30 12.39 -17.09 -17.56
CA ASP A 30 12.31 -18.35 -18.30
C ASP A 30 11.81 -18.12 -19.73
N LEU A 31 10.79 -17.28 -19.91
CA LEU A 31 10.29 -16.89 -21.23
C LEU A 31 11.37 -16.19 -22.04
N GLN A 32 12.12 -15.23 -21.46
CA GLN A 32 13.23 -14.56 -22.14
C GLN A 32 14.33 -15.52 -22.55
N SER A 33 14.63 -16.50 -21.71
CA SER A 33 15.60 -17.55 -22.02
C SER A 33 15.15 -18.40 -23.21
N ALA A 34 13.88 -18.81 -23.25
CA ALA A 34 13.30 -19.55 -24.36
C ALA A 34 13.29 -18.73 -25.65
N ILE A 35 12.92 -17.44 -25.59
CA ILE A 35 12.96 -16.51 -26.74
C ILE A 35 14.37 -16.40 -27.30
N ARG A 36 15.38 -16.21 -26.45
CA ARG A 36 16.77 -16.13 -26.90
C ARG A 36 17.23 -17.42 -27.57
N LYS A 37 17.00 -18.57 -26.95
CA LYS A 37 17.35 -19.87 -27.54
C LYS A 37 16.73 -20.04 -28.93
N PHE A 38 15.44 -19.71 -29.10
CA PHE A 38 14.79 -19.77 -30.39
C PHE A 38 15.37 -18.77 -31.40
N SER A 39 15.64 -17.54 -30.97
CA SER A 39 16.17 -16.47 -31.84
C SER A 39 17.61 -16.72 -32.28
N GLU A 40 18.41 -17.42 -31.49
CA GLU A 40 19.81 -17.75 -31.76
C GLU A 40 19.96 -19.07 -32.54
N ASP A 41 18.96 -19.92 -32.55
CA ASP A 41 18.99 -21.20 -33.28
C ASP A 41 18.79 -20.98 -34.79
N THR A 42 19.89 -20.87 -35.50
CA THR A 42 19.90 -20.71 -36.95
C THR A 42 20.12 -22.02 -37.70
N GLU A 43 20.36 -23.12 -36.99
CA GLU A 43 20.74 -24.37 -37.60
C GLU A 43 19.62 -25.43 -37.63
N SER A 44 18.84 -25.52 -36.55
CA SER A 44 17.82 -26.54 -36.41
C SER A 44 16.57 -26.23 -37.25
N LEU A 45 16.21 -24.95 -37.43
CA LEU A 45 15.03 -24.47 -38.12
C LEU A 45 15.43 -23.44 -39.17
N LYS A 46 15.25 -23.75 -40.44
CA LYS A 46 15.68 -22.95 -41.62
C LYS A 46 14.53 -22.56 -42.52
N GLY A 47 14.67 -21.39 -43.14
CA GLY A 47 13.74 -20.83 -44.14
C GLY A 47 13.14 -19.49 -43.69
N ASP A 48 12.61 -18.75 -44.65
CA ASP A 48 12.14 -17.37 -44.51
C ASP A 48 11.13 -17.19 -43.41
N ALA A 49 10.25 -18.21 -43.20
CA ALA A 49 9.25 -18.17 -42.11
C ALA A 49 9.90 -18.18 -40.73
N TYR A 50 10.94 -19.02 -40.54
CA TYR A 50 11.66 -19.09 -39.29
C TYR A 50 12.54 -17.85 -39.08
N ASP A 51 13.12 -17.30 -40.13
CA ASP A 51 13.91 -16.05 -40.06
C ASP A 51 13.05 -14.86 -39.66
N SER A 52 11.84 -14.78 -40.23
CA SER A 52 10.86 -13.77 -39.85
C SER A 52 10.38 -13.95 -38.39
N ALA A 53 10.12 -15.19 -37.97
CA ALA A 53 9.73 -15.50 -36.60
C ALA A 53 10.86 -15.13 -35.61
N ARG A 54 12.10 -15.51 -35.87
CA ARG A 54 13.24 -15.14 -35.01
C ARG A 54 13.38 -13.64 -34.85
N SER A 55 13.27 -12.90 -35.98
CA SER A 55 13.29 -11.44 -35.94
C SER A 55 12.18 -10.85 -35.08
N PHE A 56 10.95 -11.36 -35.21
CA PHE A 56 9.81 -10.94 -34.39
C PHE A 56 10.02 -11.26 -32.90
N PHE A 57 10.47 -12.46 -32.57
CA PHE A 57 10.74 -12.85 -31.19
C PHE A 57 11.81 -11.99 -30.53
N ALA A 58 12.89 -11.70 -31.26
CA ALA A 58 13.98 -10.87 -30.76
C ALA A 58 13.59 -9.39 -30.62
N SER A 59 12.88 -8.84 -31.62
CA SER A 59 12.60 -7.40 -31.69
C SER A 59 11.33 -6.97 -30.99
N VAL A 60 10.36 -7.87 -30.80
CA VAL A 60 9.05 -7.55 -30.21
C VAL A 60 8.83 -8.29 -28.89
N LEU A 61 8.91 -9.63 -28.89
CA LEU A 61 8.55 -10.40 -27.70
C LEU A 61 9.57 -10.31 -26.58
N LEU A 62 10.87 -10.24 -26.91
CA LEU A 62 11.90 -10.09 -25.89
C LEU A 62 11.81 -8.75 -25.14
N PRO A 63 11.68 -7.59 -25.80
CA PRO A 63 11.46 -6.32 -25.11
C PRO A 63 10.14 -6.29 -24.32
N LEU A 64 9.06 -6.88 -24.86
CA LEU A 64 7.76 -6.96 -24.18
C LEU A 64 7.86 -7.77 -22.88
N SER A 65 8.52 -8.92 -22.91
CA SER A 65 8.74 -9.76 -21.72
C SER A 65 9.60 -9.06 -20.65
N LYS A 66 10.59 -8.26 -21.07
CA LYS A 66 11.38 -7.41 -20.15
C LYS A 66 10.51 -6.32 -19.51
N GLY A 67 9.61 -5.71 -20.28
CA GLY A 67 8.63 -4.75 -19.77
C GLY A 67 7.70 -5.38 -18.71
N GLY A 68 7.22 -6.60 -18.96
CA GLY A 68 6.42 -7.35 -18.00
C GLY A 68 7.18 -7.67 -16.70
N GLN A 69 8.44 -8.07 -16.81
CA GLN A 69 9.30 -8.29 -15.65
C GLN A 69 9.47 -7.00 -14.83
N LEU A 70 9.82 -5.90 -15.48
CA LEU A 70 10.01 -4.60 -14.82
C LEU A 70 8.71 -4.12 -14.12
N TYR A 71 7.57 -4.36 -14.76
CA TYR A 71 6.27 -4.06 -14.15
C TYR A 71 6.05 -4.86 -12.86
N ALA A 72 6.29 -6.18 -12.87
CA ALA A 72 6.13 -7.02 -11.69
C ALA A 72 7.06 -6.60 -10.55
N GLU A 73 8.32 -6.30 -10.86
CA GLU A 73 9.30 -5.81 -9.88
C GLU A 73 8.88 -4.47 -9.26
N THR A 74 8.46 -3.51 -10.09
CA THR A 74 8.03 -2.18 -9.64
C THR A 74 6.74 -2.27 -8.83
N PHE A 75 5.78 -3.07 -9.27
CA PHE A 75 4.50 -3.26 -8.56
C PHE A 75 4.71 -3.84 -7.17
N SER A 76 5.58 -4.85 -7.04
CA SER A 76 5.96 -5.42 -5.74
C SER A 76 6.53 -4.36 -4.79
N GLN A 77 7.41 -3.48 -5.31
CA GLN A 77 8.01 -2.40 -4.51
C GLN A 77 6.97 -1.37 -4.04
N VAL A 78 6.07 -0.96 -4.93
CA VAL A 78 5.02 0.03 -4.61
C VAL A 78 4.06 -0.49 -3.55
N ILE A 79 3.59 -1.73 -3.70
CA ILE A 79 2.65 -2.33 -2.73
C ILE A 79 3.30 -2.52 -1.35
N LYS A 80 4.59 -2.85 -1.30
CA LYS A 80 5.33 -2.97 -0.05
C LYS A 80 5.53 -1.62 0.64
N LYS A 81 5.76 -0.59 -0.14
CA LYS A 81 6.02 0.76 0.36
C LYS A 81 4.82 1.38 1.07
N LEU A 82 3.60 1.08 0.66
CA LEU A 82 2.39 1.65 1.24
C LEU A 82 2.28 1.45 2.76
N PRO A 83 2.31 0.23 3.32
CA PRO A 83 2.28 0.04 4.78
C PRO A 83 3.53 0.57 5.49
N GLU A 84 4.70 0.55 4.85
CA GLU A 84 5.94 1.10 5.39
C GLU A 84 5.86 2.62 5.54
N ASP A 85 5.42 3.33 4.51
CA ASP A 85 5.24 4.78 4.54
C ASP A 85 4.15 5.18 5.56
N TYR A 86 3.05 4.42 5.63
CA TYR A 86 2.01 4.66 6.62
C TYR A 86 2.55 4.56 8.05
N GLN A 87 3.32 3.50 8.37
CA GLN A 87 3.93 3.35 9.70
C GLN A 87 4.89 4.46 10.06
N THR A 88 5.61 4.98 9.07
CA THR A 88 6.65 6.00 9.29
C THR A 88 6.04 7.41 9.39
N MET A 89 5.02 7.70 8.60
CA MET A 89 4.49 9.06 8.43
C MET A 89 3.19 9.31 9.18
N VAL A 90 2.43 8.26 9.50
CA VAL A 90 1.09 8.40 10.10
C VAL A 90 1.04 7.76 11.48
N ASP A 91 0.98 6.43 11.57
CA ASP A 91 0.88 5.70 12.84
C ASP A 91 1.26 4.22 12.66
N THR A 92 1.62 3.59 13.78
CA THR A 92 1.84 2.14 13.88
C THR A 92 0.56 1.33 14.11
N LYS A 93 -0.60 2.00 14.19
CA LYS A 93 -1.92 1.39 14.44
C LYS A 93 -2.82 1.51 13.24
N SER A 94 -3.77 0.59 13.14
CA SER A 94 -4.90 0.71 12.22
C SER A 94 -5.88 1.77 12.72
N TRP A 95 -6.40 2.59 11.81
CA TRP A 95 -7.38 3.61 12.12
C TRP A 95 -8.58 3.52 11.18
N ARG A 96 -9.78 3.75 11.76
CA ARG A 96 -11.02 3.91 11.03
C ARG A 96 -11.52 5.33 11.25
N GLU A 97 -11.98 5.98 10.19
CA GLU A 97 -12.51 7.34 10.27
C GLU A 97 -13.66 7.44 11.27
N ASP A 98 -14.60 6.49 11.26
CA ASP A 98 -15.73 6.46 12.18
C ASP A 98 -15.30 6.39 13.65
N ASP A 99 -14.30 5.57 13.98
CA ASP A 99 -13.79 5.45 15.35
C ASP A 99 -13.11 6.75 15.83
N LEU A 100 -12.45 7.46 14.92
CA LEU A 100 -11.83 8.76 15.21
C LEU A 100 -12.89 9.84 15.43
N LEU A 101 -13.94 9.87 14.61
CA LEU A 101 -15.05 10.81 14.77
C LEU A 101 -15.82 10.58 16.08
N ASP A 102 -16.04 9.33 16.46
CA ASP A 102 -16.67 9.01 17.75
C ASP A 102 -15.81 9.43 18.94
N LYS A 103 -14.49 9.25 18.88
CA LYS A 103 -13.58 9.76 19.90
C LYS A 103 -13.61 11.28 20.00
N ILE A 104 -13.58 11.98 18.88
CA ILE A 104 -13.68 13.45 18.86
C ILE A 104 -14.98 13.90 19.56
N ARG A 105 -16.13 13.29 19.23
CA ARG A 105 -17.40 13.61 19.89
C ARG A 105 -17.37 13.35 21.40
N GLN A 106 -16.76 12.26 21.83
CA GLN A 106 -16.60 11.95 23.26
C GLN A 106 -15.76 12.97 23.99
N GLU A 107 -14.63 13.37 23.40
CA GLU A 107 -13.76 14.39 23.96
C GLU A 107 -14.43 15.77 24.03
N GLU A 108 -15.18 16.15 22.99
CA GLU A 108 -15.96 17.40 22.98
C GLU A 108 -17.01 17.41 24.10
N GLN A 109 -17.72 16.30 24.33
CA GLN A 109 -18.66 16.17 25.43
C GLN A 109 -17.97 16.26 26.79
N MET A 110 -16.82 15.64 26.96
CA MET A 110 -16.03 15.72 28.18
C MET A 110 -15.57 17.17 28.47
N ILE A 111 -15.10 17.87 27.44
CA ILE A 111 -14.69 19.28 27.55
C ILE A 111 -15.89 20.15 27.99
N ALA A 112 -17.06 19.96 27.39
CA ALA A 112 -18.27 20.68 27.76
C ALA A 112 -18.67 20.41 29.23
N TYR A 113 -18.65 19.15 29.67
CA TYR A 113 -18.90 18.79 31.04
C TYR A 113 -17.91 19.41 32.03
N LEU A 114 -16.62 19.36 31.74
CA LEU A 114 -15.60 19.96 32.61
C LEU A 114 -15.74 21.50 32.69
N TYR A 115 -16.19 22.12 31.60
CA TYR A 115 -16.47 23.55 31.60
C TYR A 115 -17.64 23.91 32.52
N GLU A 116 -18.74 23.14 32.49
CA GLU A 116 -19.88 23.32 33.39
C GLU A 116 -19.50 23.10 34.87
N VAL A 117 -18.72 22.05 35.15
CA VAL A 117 -18.21 21.78 36.49
C VAL A 117 -17.34 22.94 37.00
N ASN A 118 -16.43 23.44 36.17
CA ASN A 118 -15.58 24.58 36.52
C ASN A 118 -16.39 25.85 36.80
N GLN A 119 -17.41 26.15 36.01
CA GLN A 119 -18.34 27.26 36.29
C GLN A 119 -19.07 27.08 37.61
N SER A 120 -19.53 25.86 37.91
CA SER A 120 -20.21 25.57 39.19
C SER A 120 -19.30 25.81 40.41
N PHE A 121 -18.04 25.42 40.31
CA PHE A 121 -17.05 25.72 41.37
C PHE A 121 -16.77 27.22 41.56
N SER A 122 -16.70 27.95 40.43
CA SER A 122 -16.48 29.39 40.48
C SER A 122 -17.65 30.14 41.15
N THR A 123 -18.88 29.72 40.91
CA THR A 123 -20.07 30.31 41.57
C THR A 123 -20.13 29.96 43.03
N LEU A 124 -19.82 28.72 43.45
CA LEU A 124 -19.78 28.29 44.82
C LEU A 124 -18.70 29.04 45.62
N SER A 125 -17.56 29.33 45.06
CA SER A 125 -16.48 30.11 45.75
C SER A 125 -16.90 31.56 45.97
N LEU A 126 -17.61 32.18 45.01
CA LEU A 126 -18.12 33.54 45.16
C LEU A 126 -19.23 33.67 46.22
N ASP A 127 -20.08 32.64 46.38
CA ASP A 127 -21.16 32.61 47.39
C ASP A 127 -20.58 32.37 48.80
N SER A 128 -19.45 31.69 48.91
CA SER A 128 -18.81 31.50 50.21
C SER A 128 -18.09 32.77 50.74
N GLU A 129 -17.56 33.59 49.84
CA GLU A 129 -16.95 34.91 50.20
C GLU A 129 -18.03 35.91 50.66
N LYS A 130 -19.26 35.87 50.07
CA LYS A 130 -20.34 36.78 50.43
C LYS A 130 -21.04 36.42 51.76
N LYS A 131 -20.86 35.21 52.28
CA LYS A 131 -21.40 34.78 53.57
C LYS A 131 -20.47 34.95 54.77
N GLY A 132 -19.26 35.44 54.49
CA GLY A 132 -18.22 35.67 55.51
C GLY A 132 -18.07 37.14 56.00
N GLU A 133 -18.95 38.05 55.48
CA GLU A 133 -19.13 39.39 56.02
C GLU A 133 -20.44 39.43 56.89
#